data_784b4c030de97294b2f34db057b9eba7
#
_entry.id   784b4c030de97294b2f34db057b9eba7
#
_cell.length_a   1.000
_cell.length_b   1.000
_cell.length_c   1.000
_cell.angle_alpha   90.00
_cell.angle_beta   90.00
_cell.angle_gamma   90.00
#
_symmetry.space_group_name_H-M   'P 1'
#
loop_
_entity.id
_entity.type
_entity.pdbx_description
1 polymer ?
#
loop_
_entity_poly.entity_id
_entity_poly.type
_entity_poly.pdbx_seq_one_letter_code
_entity_poly.pdbx_strand_id
1 'polypeptide(L)' 'MVKNNIEVDVKVKCIENGTTQAQIAEDIQTTKSYVNRVIKKPNGVVNNTFVQMMEVLGYDIELHYVKKEVYNNR' A
#
# COMPACT_ATOMS: atom_id res chain seq x y z
N MET A 1 -1.23 14.61 5.42
CA MET A 1 -0.84 13.85 4.22
C MET A 1 -0.29 12.50 4.63
N VAL A 2 -0.29 11.55 3.71
CA VAL A 2 0.36 10.26 3.94
C VAL A 2 1.86 10.46 3.73
N LYS A 3 2.65 10.14 4.75
CA LYS A 3 4.09 10.38 4.73
C LYS A 3 4.88 9.30 3.99
N ASN A 4 4.28 8.11 3.84
CA ASN A 4 4.96 6.99 3.19
C ASN A 4 5.17 7.25 1.70
N ASN A 5 6.26 6.74 1.17
CA ASN A 5 6.38 6.57 -0.27
C ASN A 5 5.82 5.19 -0.61
N ILE A 6 4.53 5.16 -0.93
CA ILE A 6 3.79 3.92 -1.15
C ILE A 6 4.41 3.08 -2.26
N GLU A 7 4.84 3.72 -3.34
CA GLU A 7 5.45 3.01 -4.46
C GLU A 7 6.71 2.26 -4.03
N VAL A 8 7.57 2.93 -3.28
CA VAL A 8 8.79 2.32 -2.75
C VAL A 8 8.44 1.21 -1.77
N ASP A 9 7.47 1.46 -0.89
CA ASP A 9 7.05 0.47 0.10
C ASP A 9 6.63 -0.83 -0.57
N VAL A 10 5.80 -0.73 -1.62
CA VAL A 10 5.31 -1.92 -2.34
C VAL A 10 6.47 -2.62 -3.04
N LYS A 11 7.36 -1.86 -3.68
CA LYS A 11 8.51 -2.46 -4.37
C LYS A 11 9.43 -3.21 -3.41
N VAL A 12 9.69 -2.63 -2.25
CA VAL A 12 10.52 -3.27 -1.23
C VAL A 12 9.85 -4.56 -0.74
N LYS A 13 8.55 -4.50 -0.47
CA LYS A 13 7.82 -5.68 -0.01
C LYS A 13 7.78 -6.78 -1.07
N CYS A 14 7.69 -6.41 -2.33
CA CYS A 14 7.78 -7.39 -3.42
C CYS A 14 9.13 -8.10 -3.42
N ILE A 15 10.20 -7.34 -3.28
CA ILE A 15 11.55 -7.91 -3.24
C ILE A 15 11.70 -8.84 -2.04
N GLU A 16 11.27 -8.40 -0.87
CA GLU A 16 11.37 -9.18 0.35
C GLU A 16 10.61 -10.50 0.27
N ASN A 17 9.54 -10.53 -0.49
CA ASN A 17 8.67 -11.70 -0.60
C ASN A 17 8.86 -12.47 -1.91
N GLY A 18 9.84 -12.10 -2.71
CA GLY A 18 10.16 -12.83 -3.93
C GLY A 18 9.05 -12.77 -4.98
N THR A 19 8.34 -11.66 -5.06
CA THR A 19 7.25 -11.48 -6.02
C THR A 19 7.42 -10.21 -6.82
N THR A 20 6.47 -9.92 -7.69
CA THR A 20 6.48 -8.74 -8.54
C THR A 20 5.12 -8.07 -8.53
N GLN A 21 5.07 -6.81 -8.98
CA GLN A 21 3.79 -6.11 -9.12
C GLN A 21 2.86 -6.82 -10.10
N ALA A 22 3.42 -7.41 -11.16
CA ALA A 22 2.62 -8.14 -12.13
C ALA A 22 1.96 -9.36 -11.48
N GLN A 23 2.70 -10.07 -10.62
CA GLN A 23 2.17 -11.23 -9.93
C GLN A 23 1.08 -10.81 -8.93
N ILE A 24 1.30 -9.71 -8.20
CA ILE A 24 0.29 -9.17 -7.29
C ILE A 24 -1.00 -8.86 -8.06
N ALA A 25 -0.85 -8.18 -9.20
CA ALA A 25 -2.00 -7.82 -10.02
C ALA A 25 -2.80 -9.07 -10.41
N GLU A 26 -2.10 -10.13 -10.82
CA GLU A 26 -2.76 -11.38 -11.18
C GLU A 26 -3.47 -11.99 -9.97
N ASP A 27 -2.80 -11.99 -8.82
CA ASP A 27 -3.35 -12.60 -7.61
C ASP A 27 -4.64 -11.92 -7.13
N ILE A 28 -4.75 -10.60 -7.32
CA ILE A 28 -5.96 -9.85 -6.93
C ILE A 28 -6.88 -9.60 -8.12
N GLN A 29 -6.61 -10.25 -9.26
CA GLN A 29 -7.47 -10.23 -10.43
C GLN A 29 -7.63 -8.84 -11.03
N THR A 30 -6.50 -8.15 -11.22
CA THR A 30 -6.47 -6.85 -11.87
C THR A 30 -5.28 -6.79 -12.81
N THR A 31 -4.91 -5.60 -13.27
CA THR A 31 -3.81 -5.41 -14.21
C THR A 31 -2.64 -4.73 -13.52
N LYS A 32 -1.44 -4.97 -14.06
CA LYS A 32 -0.24 -4.30 -13.57
C LYS A 32 -0.38 -2.79 -13.68
N SER A 33 -1.01 -2.31 -14.76
CA SER A 33 -1.23 -0.88 -14.95
C SER A 33 -2.07 -0.28 -13.83
N TYR A 34 -3.10 -1.00 -13.41
CA TYR A 34 -3.95 -0.54 -12.31
C TYR A 34 -3.18 -0.50 -11.00
N VAL A 35 -2.43 -1.57 -10.69
CA VAL A 35 -1.61 -1.62 -9.48
C VAL A 35 -0.62 -0.45 -9.47
N ASN A 36 0.04 -0.23 -10.58
CA ASN A 36 1.01 0.86 -10.71
C ASN A 36 0.35 2.23 -10.46
N ARG A 37 -0.86 2.41 -10.97
CA ARG A 37 -1.61 3.65 -10.77
C ARG A 37 -2.00 3.86 -9.32
N VAL A 38 -2.41 2.80 -8.63
CA VAL A 38 -2.82 2.87 -7.22
C VAL A 38 -1.66 3.31 -6.33
N ILE A 39 -0.49 2.71 -6.52
CA ILE A 39 0.63 2.97 -5.63
C ILE A 39 1.30 4.31 -5.88
N LYS A 40 0.99 4.97 -7.00
CA LYS A 40 1.54 6.28 -7.30
C LYS A 40 0.76 7.43 -6.69
N LYS A 41 -0.38 7.15 -6.09
CA LYS A 41 -1.23 8.19 -5.48
C LYS A 41 -1.35 7.92 -3.99
N PRO A 42 -0.39 8.38 -3.18
CA PRO A 42 -0.34 8.04 -1.74
C PRO A 42 -1.64 8.36 -1.01
N ASN A 43 -2.22 9.53 -1.27
CA ASN A 43 -3.46 9.92 -0.60
C ASN A 43 -4.66 9.12 -1.10
N GLY A 44 -4.55 8.51 -2.27
CA GLY A 44 -5.61 7.67 -2.81
C GLY A 44 -5.64 6.27 -2.24
N VAL A 45 -4.53 5.82 -1.68
CA VAL A 45 -4.45 4.51 -1.03
C VAL A 45 -5.28 4.52 0.24
N VAL A 46 -5.18 5.62 0.97
CA VAL A 46 -6.05 5.88 2.12
C VAL A 46 -7.15 6.81 1.62
N ASN A 47 -8.36 6.71 2.16
CA ASN A 47 -9.47 7.56 1.73
C ASN A 47 -9.03 9.04 1.77
N ASN A 48 -9.14 9.72 0.62
CA ASN A 48 -8.66 11.08 0.51
C ASN A 48 -9.37 12.05 1.45
N THR A 49 -10.67 11.85 1.66
CA THR A 49 -11.43 12.67 2.59
C THR A 49 -10.91 12.51 4.02
N PHE A 50 -10.59 11.28 4.41
CA PHE A 50 -10.01 11.01 5.72
C PHE A 50 -8.66 11.72 5.88
N VAL A 51 -7.83 11.67 4.85
CA VAL A 51 -6.54 12.36 4.88
C VAL A 51 -6.75 13.84 5.12
N GLN A 52 -7.71 14.46 4.42
CA GLN A 52 -8.02 15.88 4.60
C GLN A 52 -8.52 16.18 6.01
N MET A 53 -9.35 15.29 6.56
CA MET A 53 -9.84 15.46 7.94
C MET A 53 -8.67 15.49 8.93
N MET A 54 -7.71 14.58 8.75
CA MET A 54 -6.56 14.53 9.65
C MET A 54 -5.67 15.75 9.48
N GLU A 55 -5.55 16.28 8.27
CA GLU A 55 -4.77 17.49 8.05
C GLU A 55 -5.38 18.69 8.76
N VAL A 56 -6.71 18.82 8.70
CA VAL A 56 -7.41 19.90 9.40
C VAL A 56 -7.16 19.80 10.91
N LEU A 57 -7.07 18.59 11.43
CA LEU A 57 -6.81 18.37 12.85
C LEU A 57 -5.32 18.52 13.20
N GLY A 58 -4.45 18.65 12.21
CA GLY A 58 -3.02 18.84 12.44
C GLY A 58 -2.21 17.58 12.45
N TYR A 59 -2.68 16.52 11.77
CA TYR A 59 -1.98 15.24 11.74
C TYR A 59 -1.62 14.81 10.33
N ASP A 60 -0.44 14.25 10.19
CA ASP A 60 -0.08 13.44 9.03
C ASP A 60 -0.37 11.97 9.35
N ILE A 61 -0.32 11.14 8.32
CA ILE A 61 -0.61 9.71 8.45
C ILE A 61 0.64 8.92 8.09
N GLU A 62 0.99 7.96 8.92
CA GLU A 62 2.03 6.99 8.61
C GLU A 62 1.42 5.60 8.56
N LEU A 63 1.73 4.85 7.49
CA LEU A 63 1.29 3.47 7.34
C LEU A 63 2.39 2.54 7.79
N HIS A 64 2.05 1.57 8.60
CA HIS A 64 2.98 0.55 9.06
C HIS A 64 2.50 -0.81 8.58
N TYR A 65 3.41 -1.58 7.99
CA TYR A 65 3.09 -2.89 7.43
C TYR A 65 3.62 -3.95 8.38
N VAL A 66 2.70 -4.64 9.02
CA VAL A 66 3.05 -5.65 10.02
C VAL A 66 2.91 -7.02 9.37
N LYS A 67 3.98 -7.81 9.44
CA LYS A 67 3.97 -9.14 8.84
C LYS A 67 2.91 -9.99 9.53
N LYS A 68 2.12 -10.69 8.72
CA LYS A 68 1.09 -11.56 9.27
C LYS A 68 1.73 -12.70 10.04
N GLU A 69 1.13 -13.05 11.16
CA GLU A 69 1.52 -14.26 11.86
C GLU A 69 1.04 -15.46 11.09
N VAL A 70 1.88 -16.49 11.06
CA VAL A 70 1.54 -17.70 10.35
C VAL A 70 1.21 -18.77 11.39
N TYR A 71 -0.01 -19.28 11.31
CA TYR A 71 -0.46 -20.36 12.19
C TYR A 71 -0.51 -21.64 11.39
N ASN A 72 0.19 -22.64 11.89
CA ASN A 72 0.31 -23.91 11.16
C ASN A 72 -0.94 -24.78 11.25
N ASN A 73 -1.83 -24.42 12.11
CA ASN A 73 -3.00 -25.24 12.43
C ASN A 73 -4.24 -24.87 11.66
N ARG A 74 -4.12 -24.06 10.65
CA ARG A 74 -5.29 -23.74 9.88
C ARG A 74 -5.40 -24.54 8.64
#